data_839e5b701d6e92bc9ad62e207058b275
#
_entry.id   839e5b701d6e92bc9ad62e207058b275
#
_cell.length_a   1.000
_cell.length_b   1.000
_cell.length_c   1.000
_cell.angle_alpha   90.00
_cell.angle_beta   90.00
_cell.angle_gamma   90.00
#
_symmetry.space_group_name_H-M   'P 1'
#
loop_
_entity.id
_entity.type
_entity.pdbx_description
1 polymer ?
#
loop_
_entity_poly.entity_id
_entity_poly.type
_entity_poly.pdbx_seq_one_letter_code
_entity_poly.pdbx_strand_id
1 'polypeptide(L)'
;MERDDATSRAKRVFERNGGTLRTSRVLDLGVHPRTLYRMRDAGDLVKVSRGVFRLAAQPRPGHPDLVTVAMRVPNAVVCLVSALAYHDLTSEIPHEVHIALPRGTKTPRLGHPPLRVFRLSGLALTEGVQLVRIDGITMKVYGPAKTVADCFRFRNRIGLDVAVEALRRCIRRKGMRPADLLRYARICRVERVMRPYLEALQ
;
A
#
# COMPACT_ATOMS: atom_id res chain seq x y z
N MET A 1 32.82 -11.36 22.75
CA MET A 1 33.22 -10.28 21.81
C MET A 1 32.70 -10.48 20.37
N GLU A 2 32.95 -11.63 19.70
CA GLU A 2 32.42 -11.88 18.32
C GLU A 2 30.90 -11.92 18.19
N ARG A 3 30.16 -12.38 19.22
CA ARG A 3 28.68 -12.50 19.16
C ARG A 3 27.98 -11.14 19.19
N ASP A 4 28.58 -10.15 19.83
CA ASP A 4 28.06 -8.78 19.91
C ASP A 4 28.28 -8.02 18.58
N ASP A 5 29.39 -8.30 17.92
CA ASP A 5 29.72 -7.73 16.61
C ASP A 5 28.76 -8.23 15.50
N ALA A 6 28.36 -9.52 15.50
CA ALA A 6 27.39 -10.06 14.56
C ALA A 6 26.00 -9.45 14.72
N THR A 7 25.53 -9.21 15.94
CA THR A 7 24.27 -8.54 16.23
C THR A 7 24.31 -7.08 15.79
N SER A 8 25.38 -6.38 16.09
CA SER A 8 25.59 -4.99 15.71
C SER A 8 25.67 -4.82 14.19
N ARG A 9 26.34 -5.74 13.48
CA ARG A 9 26.33 -5.79 12.01
C ARG A 9 24.92 -6.00 11.46
N ALA A 10 24.18 -6.95 12.02
CA ALA A 10 22.82 -7.21 11.60
C ALA A 10 21.89 -6.00 11.84
N LYS A 11 22.00 -5.31 12.97
CA LYS A 11 21.27 -4.05 13.23
C LYS A 11 21.55 -3.00 12.16
N ARG A 12 22.81 -2.77 11.80
CA ARG A 12 23.20 -1.85 10.73
C ARG A 12 22.62 -2.25 9.36
N VAL A 13 22.52 -3.54 9.07
CA VAL A 13 21.87 -4.03 7.84
C VAL A 13 20.40 -3.63 7.82
N PHE A 14 19.68 -3.82 8.91
CA PHE A 14 18.28 -3.37 9.01
C PHE A 14 18.16 -1.86 8.87
N GLU A 15 18.94 -1.08 9.60
CA GLU A 15 18.92 0.39 9.60
C GLU A 15 19.14 0.96 8.19
N ARG A 16 20.17 0.49 7.48
CA ARG A 16 20.49 0.91 6.10
C ARG A 16 19.40 0.56 5.08
N ASN A 17 18.56 -0.42 5.39
CA ASN A 17 17.49 -0.88 4.49
C ASN A 17 16.08 -0.50 4.98
N GLY A 18 15.96 0.51 5.87
CA GLY A 18 14.66 1.04 6.32
C GLY A 18 14.06 0.27 7.49
N GLY A 19 14.84 -0.57 8.16
CA GLY A 19 14.50 -1.22 9.42
C GLY A 19 13.52 -2.39 9.35
N THR A 20 12.89 -2.62 8.22
CA THR A 20 11.96 -3.76 8.00
C THR A 20 12.42 -4.57 6.80
N LEU A 21 12.68 -5.87 7.01
CA LEU A 21 13.21 -6.75 5.96
C LEU A 21 12.54 -8.12 5.98
N ARG A 22 12.47 -8.76 4.79
CA ARG A 22 12.17 -10.18 4.67
C ARG A 22 13.37 -11.03 5.09
N THR A 23 13.10 -12.21 5.65
CA THR A 23 14.13 -13.19 5.98
C THR A 23 15.06 -13.46 4.80
N SER A 24 14.52 -13.74 3.60
CA SER A 24 15.35 -13.98 2.41
C SER A 24 16.31 -12.81 2.17
N ARG A 25 15.82 -11.57 2.19
CA ARG A 25 16.64 -10.39 1.97
C ARG A 25 17.71 -10.19 3.05
N VAL A 26 17.38 -10.51 4.31
CA VAL A 26 18.35 -10.45 5.42
C VAL A 26 19.49 -11.43 5.20
N LEU A 27 19.18 -12.66 4.72
CA LEU A 27 20.16 -13.68 4.41
C LEU A 27 21.01 -13.29 3.19
N ASP A 28 20.39 -12.75 2.13
CA ASP A 28 21.09 -12.23 0.94
C ASP A 28 22.08 -11.11 1.28
N LEU A 29 21.80 -10.34 2.35
CA LEU A 29 22.66 -9.28 2.86
C LEU A 29 23.72 -9.79 3.84
N GLY A 30 23.90 -11.11 3.94
CA GLY A 30 24.98 -11.76 4.70
C GLY A 30 24.70 -11.92 6.21
N VAL A 31 23.47 -11.70 6.66
CA VAL A 31 23.13 -11.99 8.07
C VAL A 31 22.80 -13.46 8.25
N HIS A 32 23.53 -14.13 9.11
CA HIS A 32 23.33 -15.56 9.36
C HIS A 32 21.96 -15.83 10.03
N PRO A 33 21.22 -16.90 9.67
CA PRO A 33 19.92 -17.23 10.25
C PRO A 33 19.92 -17.28 11.78
N ARG A 34 20.96 -17.90 12.39
CA ARG A 34 21.10 -17.99 13.85
C ARG A 34 21.15 -16.61 14.50
N THR A 35 21.81 -15.62 13.88
CA THR A 35 21.85 -14.23 14.38
C THR A 35 20.47 -13.58 14.29
N LEU A 36 19.76 -13.75 13.17
CA LEU A 36 18.42 -13.22 12.99
C LEU A 36 17.43 -13.74 14.05
N TYR A 37 17.41 -15.04 14.27
CA TYR A 37 16.52 -15.64 15.26
C TYR A 37 16.90 -15.28 16.70
N ARG A 38 18.18 -15.20 17.00
CA ARG A 38 18.67 -14.72 18.31
C ARG A 38 18.21 -13.27 18.58
N MET A 39 18.33 -12.38 17.60
CA MET A 39 17.85 -11.00 17.72
C MET A 39 16.33 -10.92 17.94
N ARG A 40 15.56 -11.80 17.31
CA ARG A 40 14.13 -11.94 17.57
C ARG A 40 13.86 -12.36 19.02
N ASP A 41 14.57 -13.38 19.47
CA ASP A 41 14.36 -13.98 20.82
C ASP A 41 14.85 -13.03 21.91
N ALA A 42 15.86 -12.19 21.63
CA ALA A 42 16.32 -11.10 22.49
C ALA A 42 15.43 -9.85 22.49
N GLY A 43 14.39 -9.81 21.62
CA GLY A 43 13.51 -8.65 21.51
C GLY A 43 14.05 -7.49 20.66
N ASP A 44 15.24 -7.62 20.05
CA ASP A 44 15.80 -6.62 19.12
C ASP A 44 14.99 -6.50 17.83
N LEU A 45 14.31 -7.59 17.45
CA LEU A 45 13.45 -7.66 16.28
C LEU A 45 12.03 -8.05 16.64
N VAL A 46 11.07 -7.34 16.04
CA VAL A 46 9.64 -7.67 16.11
C VAL A 46 9.25 -8.40 14.83
N LYS A 47 8.52 -9.51 14.96
CA LYS A 47 7.94 -10.22 13.82
C LYS A 47 6.69 -9.47 13.35
N VAL A 48 6.77 -8.87 12.17
CA VAL A 48 5.65 -8.15 11.53
C VAL A 48 4.66 -9.13 10.89
N SER A 49 5.18 -10.14 10.18
CA SER A 49 4.41 -11.23 9.58
C SER A 49 5.32 -12.44 9.36
N ARG A 50 4.78 -13.53 8.79
CA ARG A 50 5.61 -14.71 8.48
C ARG A 50 6.78 -14.35 7.58
N GLY A 51 8.01 -14.50 8.10
CA GLY A 51 9.25 -14.22 7.37
C GLY A 51 9.53 -12.73 7.16
N VAL A 52 8.96 -11.84 7.97
CA VAL A 52 9.21 -10.41 7.95
C VAL A 52 9.53 -9.93 9.36
N PHE A 53 10.67 -9.26 9.51
CA PHE A 53 11.15 -8.73 10.78
C PHE A 53 11.42 -7.22 10.68
N ARG A 54 11.23 -6.52 11.79
CA ARG A 54 11.49 -5.11 11.96
C ARG A 54 12.32 -4.88 13.22
N LEU A 55 13.20 -3.88 13.20
CA LEU A 55 13.90 -3.42 14.42
C LEU A 55 12.88 -2.92 15.45
N ALA A 56 12.99 -3.44 16.68
CA ALA A 56 12.10 -3.05 17.78
C ALA A 56 12.24 -1.57 18.15
N ALA A 57 13.46 -1.03 18.05
CA ALA A 57 13.78 0.37 18.35
C ALA A 57 13.20 1.38 17.35
N GLN A 58 12.73 0.92 16.17
CA GLN A 58 12.11 1.83 15.22
C GLN A 58 10.64 2.12 15.56
N PRO A 59 10.15 3.35 15.25
CA PRO A 59 8.73 3.68 15.38
C PRO A 59 7.86 2.65 14.65
N ARG A 60 6.64 2.46 15.13
CA ARG A 60 5.68 1.61 14.39
C ARG A 60 5.42 2.22 13.01
N PRO A 61 5.31 1.41 11.95
CA PRO A 61 4.93 1.88 10.62
C PRO A 61 3.68 2.74 10.69
N GLY A 62 3.65 3.86 9.97
CA GLY A 62 2.43 4.67 9.85
C GLY A 62 1.27 3.88 9.22
N HIS A 63 1.61 2.88 8.37
CA HIS A 63 0.63 2.02 7.70
C HIS A 63 1.08 0.54 7.75
N PRO A 64 1.04 -0.12 8.91
CA PRO A 64 1.61 -1.47 9.10
C PRO A 64 0.97 -2.53 8.18
N ASP A 65 -0.32 -2.42 7.93
CA ASP A 65 -1.06 -3.33 7.07
C ASP A 65 -0.65 -3.18 5.60
N LEU A 66 -0.44 -1.94 5.12
CA LEU A 66 0.04 -1.68 3.77
C LEU A 66 1.46 -2.19 3.57
N VAL A 67 2.33 -2.00 4.56
CA VAL A 67 3.71 -2.55 4.56
C VAL A 67 3.66 -4.07 4.47
N THR A 68 2.82 -4.72 5.27
CA THR A 68 2.65 -6.18 5.25
C THR A 68 2.19 -6.66 3.87
N VAL A 69 1.21 -5.99 3.27
CA VAL A 69 0.70 -6.31 1.93
C VAL A 69 1.77 -6.11 0.86
N ALA A 70 2.48 -4.98 0.87
CA ALA A 70 3.56 -4.71 -0.09
C ALA A 70 4.64 -5.80 -0.06
N MET A 71 4.97 -6.27 1.13
CA MET A 71 5.95 -7.34 1.29
C MET A 71 5.43 -8.72 0.89
N ARG A 72 4.17 -9.03 1.13
CA ARG A 72 3.61 -10.37 0.90
C ARG A 72 3.05 -10.54 -0.51
N VAL A 73 2.57 -9.44 -1.11
CA VAL A 73 1.93 -9.41 -2.43
C VAL A 73 2.55 -8.29 -3.29
N PRO A 74 3.83 -8.42 -3.71
CA PRO A 74 4.59 -7.32 -4.33
C PRO A 74 4.02 -6.83 -5.67
N ASN A 75 3.18 -7.64 -6.32
CA ASN A 75 2.52 -7.27 -7.57
C ASN A 75 1.16 -6.58 -7.36
N ALA A 76 0.68 -6.49 -6.13
CA ALA A 76 -0.55 -5.77 -5.83
C ALA A 76 -0.34 -4.25 -5.92
N VAL A 77 -1.39 -3.55 -6.36
CA VAL A 77 -1.48 -2.10 -6.24
C VAL A 77 -2.53 -1.77 -5.20
N VAL A 78 -2.19 -1.01 -4.18
CA VAL A 78 -3.16 -0.52 -3.19
C VAL A 78 -4.15 0.41 -3.90
N CYS A 79 -5.45 0.18 -3.67
CA CYS A 79 -6.52 0.83 -4.43
C CYS A 79 -7.71 1.22 -3.53
N LEU A 80 -8.68 1.90 -4.10
CA LEU A 80 -9.97 2.26 -3.49
C LEU A 80 -9.80 2.82 -2.07
N VAL A 81 -10.62 2.37 -1.08
CA VAL A 81 -10.65 2.95 0.26
C VAL A 81 -9.27 2.94 0.93
N SER A 82 -8.48 1.88 0.74
CA SER A 82 -7.11 1.85 1.29
C SER A 82 -6.18 2.88 0.64
N ALA A 83 -6.32 3.14 -0.66
CA ALA A 83 -5.57 4.21 -1.33
C ALA A 83 -6.12 5.59 -0.97
N LEU A 84 -7.45 5.74 -0.78
CA LEU A 84 -8.04 6.98 -0.27
C LEU A 84 -7.49 7.31 1.11
N ALA A 85 -7.48 6.35 2.05
CA ALA A 85 -6.94 6.55 3.38
C ALA A 85 -5.44 6.90 3.36
N TYR A 86 -4.66 6.22 2.50
CA TYR A 86 -3.25 6.55 2.31
C TYR A 86 -3.02 7.99 1.81
N HIS A 87 -3.93 8.50 0.99
CA HIS A 87 -3.86 9.86 0.42
C HIS A 87 -4.64 10.90 1.22
N ASP A 88 -5.19 10.58 2.37
CA ASP A 88 -6.05 11.47 3.19
C ASP A 88 -7.28 11.99 2.42
N LEU A 89 -7.86 11.14 1.56
CA LEU A 89 -9.02 11.47 0.72
C LEU A 89 -10.35 10.91 1.26
N THR A 90 -10.35 10.32 2.43
CA THR A 90 -11.55 9.81 3.12
C THR A 90 -11.37 9.93 4.62
N SER A 91 -12.49 9.97 5.34
CA SER A 91 -12.55 9.83 6.79
C SER A 91 -12.69 8.36 7.23
N GLU A 92 -12.96 7.45 6.30
CA GLU A 92 -13.12 6.03 6.62
C GLU A 92 -11.80 5.36 7.00
N ILE A 93 -11.86 4.53 8.04
CA ILE A 93 -10.75 3.66 8.46
C ILE A 93 -10.99 2.29 7.81
N PRO A 94 -10.14 1.86 6.86
CA PRO A 94 -10.32 0.56 6.21
C PRO A 94 -10.12 -0.61 7.18
N HIS A 95 -11.10 -1.50 7.29
CA HIS A 95 -11.00 -2.74 8.06
C HIS A 95 -10.30 -3.88 7.30
N GLU A 96 -10.12 -3.72 6.00
CA GLU A 96 -9.44 -4.64 5.10
C GLU A 96 -8.58 -3.85 4.10
N VAL A 97 -7.50 -4.45 3.60
CA VAL A 97 -6.67 -3.77 2.59
C VAL A 97 -7.21 -4.06 1.20
N HIS A 98 -7.64 -3.01 0.51
CA HIS A 98 -8.09 -3.07 -0.87
C HIS A 98 -6.90 -3.08 -1.83
N ILE A 99 -6.79 -4.15 -2.62
CA ILE A 99 -5.72 -4.31 -3.61
C ILE A 99 -6.27 -4.61 -5.00
N ALA A 100 -5.62 -4.05 -6.01
CA ALA A 100 -5.84 -4.38 -7.41
C ALA A 100 -4.81 -5.42 -7.87
N LEU A 101 -5.29 -6.44 -8.58
CA LEU A 101 -4.48 -7.46 -9.24
C LEU A 101 -4.98 -7.70 -10.68
N PRO A 102 -4.12 -8.20 -11.59
CA PRO A 102 -4.54 -8.61 -12.91
C PRO A 102 -5.67 -9.65 -12.87
N ARG A 103 -6.53 -9.65 -13.88
CA ARG A 103 -7.49 -10.74 -14.08
C ARG A 103 -6.74 -12.06 -14.25
N GLY A 104 -7.32 -13.16 -13.75
CA GLY A 104 -6.71 -14.48 -13.79
C GLY A 104 -5.64 -14.76 -12.72
N THR A 105 -5.15 -13.74 -12.01
CA THR A 105 -4.19 -13.96 -10.92
C THR A 105 -4.86 -14.69 -9.76
N LYS A 106 -4.18 -15.68 -9.20
CA LYS A 106 -4.67 -16.38 -7.99
C LYS A 106 -4.81 -15.39 -6.82
N THR A 107 -5.90 -15.50 -6.06
CA THR A 107 -6.09 -14.67 -4.88
C THR A 107 -5.05 -14.99 -3.82
N PRO A 108 -4.28 -13.99 -3.34
CA PRO A 108 -3.30 -14.21 -2.30
C PRO A 108 -3.96 -14.66 -1.00
N ARG A 109 -3.33 -15.61 -0.31
CA ARG A 109 -3.73 -16.01 1.04
C ARG A 109 -2.84 -15.29 2.05
N LEU A 110 -3.44 -14.40 2.82
CA LEU A 110 -2.79 -13.66 3.89
C LEU A 110 -3.63 -13.83 5.17
N GLY A 111 -2.99 -14.25 6.27
CA GLY A 111 -3.71 -14.42 7.53
C GLY A 111 -4.13 -13.08 8.13
N HIS A 112 -3.28 -12.05 8.00
CA HIS A 112 -3.53 -10.67 8.43
C HIS A 112 -2.62 -9.73 7.63
N PRO A 113 -3.07 -8.53 7.22
CA PRO A 113 -4.46 -8.03 7.31
C PRO A 113 -5.41 -8.74 6.35
N PRO A 114 -6.74 -8.64 6.58
CA PRO A 114 -7.74 -9.07 5.61
C PRO A 114 -7.55 -8.35 4.28
N LEU A 115 -7.76 -9.06 3.17
CA LEU A 115 -7.60 -8.50 1.83
C LEU A 115 -8.92 -8.50 1.08
N ARG A 116 -9.24 -7.38 0.44
CA ARG A 116 -10.28 -7.30 -0.58
C ARG A 116 -9.64 -7.10 -1.96
N VAL A 117 -9.80 -8.09 -2.83
CA VAL A 117 -9.16 -8.10 -4.14
C VAL A 117 -10.09 -7.59 -5.23
N PHE A 118 -9.62 -6.59 -5.98
CA PHE A 118 -10.27 -6.04 -7.16
C PHE A 118 -9.49 -6.46 -8.41
N ARG A 119 -10.21 -6.99 -9.40
CA ARG A 119 -9.61 -7.49 -10.63
C ARG A 119 -9.69 -6.43 -11.72
N LEU A 120 -8.54 -5.96 -12.18
CA LEU A 120 -8.41 -4.97 -13.23
C LEU A 120 -7.62 -5.52 -14.42
N SER A 121 -7.71 -4.86 -15.57
CA SER A 121 -6.99 -5.22 -16.79
C SER A 121 -6.73 -3.99 -17.66
N GLY A 122 -5.74 -4.10 -18.56
CA GLY A 122 -5.37 -3.04 -19.49
C GLY A 122 -5.00 -1.74 -18.77
N LEU A 123 -5.29 -0.60 -19.39
CA LEU A 123 -4.95 0.72 -18.84
C LEU A 123 -5.55 0.98 -17.45
N ALA A 124 -6.71 0.39 -17.13
CA ALA A 124 -7.29 0.52 -15.79
C ALA A 124 -6.44 -0.14 -14.69
N LEU A 125 -5.57 -1.11 -15.02
CA LEU A 125 -4.63 -1.73 -14.09
C LEU A 125 -3.30 -0.97 -14.03
N THR A 126 -2.78 -0.54 -15.19
CA THR A 126 -1.40 -0.04 -15.31
C THR A 126 -1.26 1.46 -15.10
N GLU A 127 -2.28 2.23 -15.49
CA GLU A 127 -2.23 3.69 -15.41
C GLU A 127 -2.45 4.21 -13.98
N GLY A 128 -1.74 5.28 -13.64
CA GLY A 128 -1.87 5.97 -12.36
C GLY A 128 -1.21 5.26 -11.18
N VAL A 129 -0.40 4.22 -11.43
CA VAL A 129 0.40 3.56 -10.39
C VAL A 129 1.55 4.46 -9.96
N GLN A 130 1.65 4.70 -8.66
CA GLN A 130 2.76 5.40 -8.02
C GLN A 130 3.57 4.40 -7.19
N LEU A 131 4.90 4.53 -7.25
CA LEU A 131 5.80 3.83 -6.36
C LEU A 131 6.10 4.74 -5.18
N VAL A 132 5.70 4.31 -4.00
CA VAL A 132 5.93 5.05 -2.75
C VAL A 132 6.77 4.21 -1.80
N ARG A 133 7.53 4.87 -0.93
CA ARG A 133 8.37 4.19 0.04
C ARG A 133 7.84 4.47 1.45
N ILE A 134 7.48 3.39 2.16
CA ILE A 134 7.03 3.44 3.55
C ILE A 134 7.94 2.52 4.36
N ASP A 135 8.59 3.06 5.37
CA ASP A 135 9.49 2.31 6.26
C ASP A 135 10.52 1.46 5.50
N GLY A 136 11.11 2.02 4.45
CA GLY A 136 12.07 1.35 3.60
C GLY A 136 11.48 0.36 2.59
N ILE A 137 10.18 0.07 2.64
CA ILE A 137 9.50 -0.85 1.74
C ILE A 137 8.85 -0.08 0.58
N THR A 138 9.17 -0.49 -0.64
CA THR A 138 8.51 0.05 -1.84
C THR A 138 7.13 -0.58 -2.01
N MET A 139 6.12 0.26 -2.14
CA MET A 139 4.73 -0.11 -2.34
C MET A 139 4.19 0.52 -3.62
N LYS A 140 3.31 -0.21 -4.30
CA LYS A 140 2.52 0.33 -5.41
C LYS A 140 1.18 0.82 -4.87
N VAL A 141 0.79 2.05 -5.20
CA VAL A 141 -0.51 2.63 -4.85
C VAL A 141 -1.03 3.41 -6.04
N TYR A 142 -2.33 3.42 -6.28
CA TYR A 142 -2.89 4.33 -7.28
C TYR A 142 -2.86 5.77 -6.76
N GLY A 143 -2.46 6.69 -7.63
CA GLY A 143 -2.48 8.13 -7.35
C GLY A 143 -3.89 8.67 -7.11
N PRO A 144 -4.02 9.86 -6.49
CA PRO A 144 -5.29 10.42 -6.06
C PRO A 144 -6.39 10.44 -7.14
N ALA A 145 -6.12 11.03 -8.30
CA ALA A 145 -7.10 11.14 -9.39
C ALA A 145 -7.56 9.77 -9.92
N LYS A 146 -6.63 8.81 -10.06
CA LYS A 146 -6.94 7.44 -10.46
C LYS A 146 -7.78 6.73 -9.40
N THR A 147 -7.44 6.90 -8.13
CA THR A 147 -8.17 6.29 -7.01
C THR A 147 -9.61 6.78 -6.97
N VAL A 148 -9.84 8.09 -7.13
CA VAL A 148 -11.19 8.67 -7.21
C VAL A 148 -12.00 8.07 -8.37
N ALA A 149 -11.42 7.99 -9.57
CA ALA A 149 -12.09 7.38 -10.73
C ALA A 149 -12.44 5.90 -10.50
N ASP A 150 -11.56 5.14 -9.84
CA ASP A 150 -11.85 3.76 -9.45
C ASP A 150 -12.98 3.67 -8.42
N CYS A 151 -13.06 4.62 -7.47
CA CYS A 151 -14.16 4.67 -6.50
C CYS A 151 -15.51 4.88 -7.21
N PHE A 152 -15.61 5.74 -8.21
CA PHE A 152 -16.81 5.86 -9.05
C PHE A 152 -17.11 4.58 -9.83
N ARG A 153 -16.10 3.88 -10.31
CA ARG A 153 -16.25 2.59 -11.01
C ARG A 153 -16.82 1.52 -10.08
N PHE A 154 -16.38 1.49 -8.84
CA PHE A 154 -16.78 0.48 -7.86
C PHE A 154 -17.79 1.01 -6.84
N ARG A 155 -18.47 2.14 -7.12
CA ARG A 155 -19.42 2.81 -6.22
C ARG A 155 -20.51 1.89 -5.64
N ASN A 156 -20.96 0.91 -6.40
CA ASN A 156 -21.96 -0.06 -5.96
C ASN A 156 -21.40 -1.09 -4.93
N ARG A 157 -20.08 -1.11 -4.73
CA ARG A 157 -19.39 -2.03 -3.79
C ARG A 157 -18.79 -1.32 -2.59
N ILE A 158 -18.51 -0.02 -2.70
CA ILE A 158 -17.85 0.77 -1.67
C ILE A 158 -18.69 1.95 -1.18
N GLY A 159 -19.84 2.23 -1.81
CA GLY A 159 -20.67 3.41 -1.57
C GLY A 159 -20.39 4.55 -2.57
N LEU A 160 -21.47 5.20 -3.04
CA LEU A 160 -21.36 6.39 -3.88
C LEU A 160 -20.92 7.60 -3.05
N ASP A 161 -21.36 7.68 -1.81
CA ASP A 161 -21.00 8.68 -0.81
C ASP A 161 -19.48 8.75 -0.60
N VAL A 162 -18.81 7.59 -0.47
CA VAL A 162 -17.35 7.47 -0.39
C VAL A 162 -16.68 8.05 -1.65
N ALA A 163 -17.22 7.73 -2.84
CA ALA A 163 -16.65 8.24 -4.09
C ALA A 163 -16.82 9.77 -4.22
N VAL A 164 -17.96 10.31 -3.79
CA VAL A 164 -18.24 11.76 -3.82
C VAL A 164 -17.41 12.50 -2.78
N GLU A 165 -17.28 11.97 -1.56
CA GLU A 165 -16.38 12.53 -0.54
C GLU A 165 -14.94 12.60 -1.08
N ALA A 166 -14.45 11.50 -1.63
CA ALA A 166 -13.11 11.41 -2.19
C ALA A 166 -12.88 12.43 -3.32
N LEU A 167 -13.86 12.60 -4.21
CA LEU A 167 -13.81 13.62 -5.26
C LEU A 167 -13.70 15.03 -4.68
N ARG A 168 -14.57 15.36 -3.71
CA ARG A 168 -14.58 16.67 -3.03
C ARG A 168 -13.25 16.99 -2.38
N ARG A 169 -12.67 16.03 -1.65
CA ARG A 169 -11.36 16.19 -1.01
C ARG A 169 -10.24 16.30 -2.04
N CYS A 170 -10.31 15.51 -3.12
CA CYS A 170 -9.31 15.48 -4.17
C CYS A 170 -9.22 16.80 -4.94
N ILE A 171 -10.35 17.43 -5.30
CA ILE A 171 -10.40 18.72 -6.01
C ILE A 171 -9.74 19.84 -5.18
N ARG A 172 -9.96 19.84 -3.87
CA ARG A 172 -9.38 20.84 -2.95
C ARG A 172 -7.87 20.68 -2.76
N ARG A 173 -7.28 19.61 -3.25
CA ARG A 173 -5.86 19.33 -3.09
C ARG A 173 -5.03 20.23 -3.99
N LYS A 174 -4.02 20.89 -3.43
CA LYS A 174 -3.10 21.75 -4.18
C LYS A 174 -2.47 20.97 -5.35
N GLY A 175 -2.56 21.51 -6.55
CA GLY A 175 -1.99 20.91 -7.76
C GLY A 175 -2.88 19.86 -8.44
N MET A 176 -4.07 19.56 -7.93
CA MET A 176 -5.03 18.70 -8.61
C MET A 176 -5.68 19.44 -9.77
N ARG A 177 -5.62 18.87 -10.97
CA ARG A 177 -6.22 19.43 -12.17
C ARG A 177 -7.47 18.63 -12.55
N PRO A 178 -8.61 19.28 -12.85
CA PRO A 178 -9.83 18.60 -13.33
C PRO A 178 -9.57 17.69 -14.55
N ALA A 179 -8.65 18.09 -15.43
CA ALA A 179 -8.24 17.30 -16.58
C ALA A 179 -7.66 15.92 -16.21
N ASP A 180 -6.93 15.81 -15.11
CA ASP A 180 -6.38 14.54 -14.64
C ASP A 180 -7.49 13.61 -14.12
N LEU A 181 -8.49 14.16 -13.43
CA LEU A 181 -9.67 13.42 -12.99
C LEU A 181 -10.46 12.88 -14.18
N LEU A 182 -10.72 13.72 -15.19
CA LEU A 182 -11.45 13.32 -16.41
C LEU A 182 -10.67 12.29 -17.23
N ARG A 183 -9.33 12.41 -17.32
CA ARG A 183 -8.47 11.42 -17.97
C ARG A 183 -8.68 10.03 -17.36
N TYR A 184 -8.61 9.91 -16.03
CA TYR A 184 -8.81 8.62 -15.36
C TYR A 184 -10.27 8.16 -15.38
N ALA A 185 -11.23 9.09 -15.36
CA ALA A 185 -12.65 8.75 -15.53
C ALA A 185 -12.92 8.08 -16.89
N ARG A 186 -12.26 8.51 -17.97
CA ARG A 186 -12.32 7.86 -19.30
C ARG A 186 -11.69 6.48 -19.27
N ILE A 187 -10.48 6.33 -18.72
CA ILE A 187 -9.78 5.03 -18.58
C ILE A 187 -10.64 4.04 -17.78
N CYS A 188 -11.27 4.49 -16.71
CA CYS A 188 -12.14 3.69 -15.85
C CYS A 188 -13.57 3.52 -16.41
N ARG A 189 -13.91 4.19 -17.52
CA ARG A 189 -15.25 4.19 -18.18
C ARG A 189 -16.35 4.69 -17.25
N VAL A 190 -16.08 5.75 -16.51
CA VAL A 190 -17.02 6.35 -15.55
C VAL A 190 -17.21 7.86 -15.78
N GLU A 191 -16.71 8.41 -16.88
CA GLU A 191 -16.78 9.84 -17.15
C GLU A 191 -18.21 10.38 -17.07
N ARG A 192 -19.18 9.70 -17.69
CA ARG A 192 -20.59 10.11 -17.67
C ARG A 192 -21.19 10.13 -16.25
N VAL A 193 -20.74 9.24 -15.40
CA VAL A 193 -21.21 9.15 -14.01
C VAL A 193 -20.54 10.19 -13.13
N MET A 194 -19.24 10.42 -13.32
CA MET A 194 -18.43 11.29 -12.48
C MET A 194 -18.57 12.78 -12.84
N ARG A 195 -18.81 13.11 -14.10
CA ARG A 195 -18.86 14.49 -14.63
C ARG A 195 -19.87 15.38 -13.88
N PRO A 196 -21.14 14.99 -13.64
CA PRO A 196 -22.09 15.84 -12.92
C PRO A 196 -21.62 16.22 -11.50
N TYR A 197 -20.97 15.28 -10.81
CA TYR A 197 -20.41 15.55 -9.48
C TYR A 197 -19.20 16.48 -9.55
N LEU A 198 -18.36 16.34 -10.58
CA LEU A 198 -17.21 17.20 -10.80
C LEU A 198 -17.65 18.65 -11.08
N GLU A 199 -18.65 18.82 -11.95
CA GLU A 199 -19.21 20.14 -12.29
C GLU A 199 -19.90 20.83 -11.09
N ALA A 200 -20.58 20.07 -10.26
CA ALA A 200 -21.24 20.60 -9.05
C ALA A 200 -20.24 21.02 -7.94
N LEU A 201 -18.98 20.63 -8.02
CA LEU A 201 -17.96 20.90 -7.01
C LEU A 201 -16.92 21.95 -7.44
N GLN A 202 -16.99 22.44 -8.68
CA GLN A 202 -16.16 23.54 -9.19
C GLN A 202 -16.77 24.89 -8.85
#